data_98c7ba163927095f5b6bdcf67156657b
#
_entry.id   98c7ba163927095f5b6bdcf67156657b
#
_cell.length_a   1.000
_cell.length_b   1.000
_cell.length_c   1.000
_cell.angle_alpha   90.00
_cell.angle_beta   90.00
_cell.angle_gamma   90.00
#
_symmetry.space_group_name_H-M   'P 1'
#
loop_
_entity.id
_entity.type
_entity.pdbx_description
1 polymer ?
#
loop_
_entity_poly.entity_id
_entity_poly.type
_entity_poly.pdbx_seq_one_letter_code
_entity_poly.pdbx_strand_id
1 'polypeptide(L)'
;MNTYFNTKEKASKLFLNSKTESDQRFYLLVILALETGARVSDLLNIKIEDFERQEHDNYFLTYKNKKGKKTQEQRISLTTISKVNSYMEDKESNFVFYNAKKGSLMSRITANRRCTATFNFNFHNLRKIAGKNIVNQKGVVYASKFLGHSRVSTTDIYLNISADQFKRDMADVII
;
A
#
# COMPACT_ATOMS: atom_id res chain seq x y z
N MET A 1 4.81 19.20 -10.05
CA MET A 1 3.73 18.20 -10.25
C MET A 1 3.96 17.03 -9.30
N ASN A 2 2.98 16.63 -8.48
CA ASN A 2 3.20 15.63 -7.43
C ASN A 2 3.17 14.21 -8.01
N THR A 3 4.33 13.56 -8.07
CA THR A 3 4.50 12.21 -8.62
C THR A 3 3.59 11.17 -7.95
N TYR A 4 3.31 11.32 -6.65
CA TYR A 4 2.42 10.43 -5.91
C TYR A 4 1.01 10.44 -6.50
N PHE A 5 0.39 11.61 -6.57
CA PHE A 5 -0.99 11.75 -7.06
C PHE A 5 -1.11 11.33 -8.52
N ASN A 6 -0.18 11.74 -9.38
CA ASN A 6 -0.20 11.33 -10.79
C ASN A 6 -0.11 9.82 -10.97
N THR A 7 0.77 9.15 -10.20
CA THR A 7 0.93 7.70 -10.29
C THR A 7 -0.32 6.98 -9.76
N LYS A 8 -0.88 7.47 -8.65
CA LYS A 8 -2.10 6.91 -8.05
C LYS A 8 -3.32 7.09 -8.96
N GLU A 9 -3.50 8.27 -9.51
CA GLU A 9 -4.58 8.58 -10.45
C GLU A 9 -4.47 7.72 -11.71
N LYS A 10 -3.27 7.61 -12.29
CA LYS A 10 -3.03 6.73 -13.44
C LYS A 10 -3.39 5.28 -13.11
N ALA A 11 -2.94 4.76 -11.98
CA ALA A 11 -3.25 3.39 -11.55
C ALA A 11 -4.76 3.19 -11.33
N SER A 12 -5.45 4.16 -10.73
CA SER A 12 -6.90 4.11 -10.51
C SER A 12 -7.70 4.12 -11.81
N LYS A 13 -7.33 4.97 -12.77
CA LYS A 13 -7.95 4.99 -14.10
C LYS A 13 -7.73 3.67 -14.84
N LEU A 14 -6.52 3.12 -14.78
CA LEU A 14 -6.20 1.84 -15.39
C LEU A 14 -6.93 0.67 -14.71
N PHE A 15 -7.14 0.71 -13.39
CA PHE A 15 -7.96 -0.28 -12.69
C PHE A 15 -9.40 -0.27 -13.19
N LEU A 16 -10.03 0.89 -13.25
CA LEU A 16 -11.43 1.03 -13.69
C LEU A 16 -11.63 0.63 -15.15
N ASN A 17 -10.66 0.90 -16.00
CA ASN A 17 -10.71 0.56 -17.44
C ASN A 17 -10.14 -0.82 -17.77
N SER A 18 -9.78 -1.61 -16.78
CA SER A 18 -9.19 -2.93 -16.99
C SER A 18 -10.21 -3.93 -17.50
N LYS A 19 -9.89 -4.58 -18.60
CA LYS A 19 -10.71 -5.64 -19.22
C LYS A 19 -10.37 -7.03 -18.66
N THR A 20 -9.27 -7.16 -17.94
CA THR A 20 -8.81 -8.45 -17.39
C THR A 20 -8.61 -8.38 -15.89
N GLU A 21 -8.96 -9.48 -15.22
CA GLU A 21 -8.67 -9.66 -13.79
C GLU A 21 -7.18 -9.49 -13.46
N SER A 22 -6.31 -9.93 -14.37
CA SER A 22 -4.86 -9.78 -14.20
C SER A 22 -4.44 -8.32 -14.13
N ASP A 23 -5.08 -7.44 -14.91
CA ASP A 23 -4.80 -6.01 -14.90
C ASP A 23 -5.36 -5.35 -13.65
N GLN A 24 -6.61 -5.62 -13.29
CA GLN A 24 -7.22 -5.13 -12.05
C GLN A 24 -6.35 -5.48 -10.83
N ARG A 25 -5.95 -6.75 -10.70
CA ARG A 25 -5.07 -7.23 -9.63
C ARG A 25 -3.75 -6.47 -9.56
N PHE A 26 -3.13 -6.20 -10.70
CA PHE A 26 -1.87 -5.46 -10.74
C PHE A 26 -2.05 -3.98 -10.36
N TYR A 27 -3.06 -3.30 -10.88
CA TYR A 27 -3.27 -1.89 -10.57
C TYR A 27 -3.73 -1.68 -9.12
N LEU A 28 -4.52 -2.61 -8.56
CA LEU A 28 -4.86 -2.63 -7.15
C LEU A 28 -3.61 -2.77 -6.27
N LEU A 29 -2.66 -3.64 -6.65
CA LEU A 29 -1.38 -3.78 -5.96
C LEU A 29 -0.56 -2.47 -5.99
N VAL A 30 -0.57 -1.74 -7.11
CA VAL A 30 0.10 -0.43 -7.24
C VAL A 30 -0.55 0.61 -6.32
N ILE A 31 -1.88 0.68 -6.29
CA ILE A 31 -2.62 1.63 -5.44
C ILE A 31 -2.31 1.36 -3.96
N LEU A 32 -2.40 0.10 -3.53
CA LEU A 32 -2.10 -0.29 -2.15
C LEU A 32 -0.63 -0.02 -1.79
N ALA A 33 0.31 -0.22 -2.71
CA ALA A 33 1.72 0.09 -2.47
C ALA A 33 1.96 1.59 -2.26
N LEU A 34 1.23 2.46 -2.96
CA LEU A 34 1.31 3.90 -2.77
C LEU A 34 0.69 4.34 -1.44
N GLU A 35 -0.47 3.81 -1.07
CA GLU A 35 -1.15 4.19 0.18
C GLU A 35 -0.43 3.70 1.43
N THR A 36 0.16 2.50 1.38
CA THR A 36 0.78 1.87 2.56
C THR A 36 2.29 2.03 2.64
N GLY A 37 2.94 2.32 1.52
CA GLY A 37 4.39 2.26 1.44
C GLY A 37 4.97 0.86 1.69
N ALA A 38 4.16 -0.19 1.74
CA ALA A 38 4.58 -1.55 2.05
C ALA A 38 5.51 -2.14 0.98
N ARG A 39 6.31 -3.14 1.36
CA ARG A 39 7.10 -3.89 0.37
C ARG A 39 6.19 -4.77 -0.46
N VAL A 40 6.54 -4.96 -1.73
CA VAL A 40 5.76 -5.85 -2.62
C VAL A 40 5.57 -7.26 -2.03
N SER A 41 6.59 -7.81 -1.38
CA SER A 41 6.52 -9.13 -0.74
C SER A 41 5.51 -9.20 0.42
N ASP A 42 5.29 -8.08 1.10
CA ASP A 42 4.36 -8.01 2.22
C ASP A 42 2.92 -7.89 1.68
N LEU A 43 2.69 -7.01 0.69
CA LEU A 43 1.40 -6.85 0.04
C LEU A 43 0.91 -8.10 -0.69
N LEU A 44 1.79 -8.85 -1.35
CA LEU A 44 1.39 -10.03 -2.11
C LEU A 44 0.77 -11.15 -1.24
N ASN A 45 0.93 -11.09 0.07
CA ASN A 45 0.39 -12.06 1.02
C ASN A 45 -0.80 -11.56 1.84
N ILE A 46 -1.32 -10.36 1.54
CA ILE A 46 -2.47 -9.83 2.27
C ILE A 46 -3.75 -10.57 1.90
N LYS A 47 -4.64 -10.64 2.88
CA LYS A 47 -5.96 -11.23 2.76
C LYS A 47 -7.04 -10.17 2.91
N ILE A 48 -8.26 -10.48 2.52
CA ILE A 48 -9.40 -9.59 2.71
C ILE A 48 -9.66 -9.30 4.20
N GLU A 49 -9.43 -10.26 5.07
CA GLU A 49 -9.56 -10.16 6.52
C GLU A 49 -8.52 -9.24 7.18
N ASP A 50 -7.45 -8.86 6.47
CA ASP A 50 -6.43 -7.91 6.96
C ASP A 50 -6.90 -6.45 6.83
N PHE A 51 -8.05 -6.19 6.21
CA PHE A 51 -8.66 -4.87 6.09
C PHE A 51 -9.74 -4.71 7.16
N GLU A 52 -9.51 -3.79 8.09
CA GLU A 52 -10.40 -3.54 9.21
C GLU A 52 -11.03 -2.16 9.12
N ARG A 53 -12.35 -2.08 9.37
CA ARG A 53 -13.06 -0.83 9.58
C ARG A 53 -12.90 -0.44 11.05
N GLN A 54 -12.43 0.77 11.29
CA GLN A 54 -12.36 1.37 12.63
C GLN A 54 -13.36 2.54 12.74
N GLU A 55 -13.34 3.25 13.85
CA GLU A 55 -14.24 4.39 14.10
C GLU A 55 -14.17 5.45 12.97
N HIS A 56 -15.30 6.14 12.76
CA HIS A 56 -15.45 7.23 11.78
C HIS A 56 -15.16 6.81 10.33
N ASP A 57 -15.54 5.60 9.91
CA ASP A 57 -15.34 5.08 8.55
C ASP A 57 -13.88 5.06 8.09
N ASN A 58 -12.95 4.98 9.01
CA ASN A 58 -11.56 4.77 8.69
C ASN A 58 -11.28 3.29 8.46
N TYR A 59 -10.59 2.99 7.37
CA TYR A 59 -10.14 1.64 7.05
C TYR A 59 -8.63 1.54 7.21
N PHE A 60 -8.20 0.43 7.78
CA PHE A 60 -6.80 0.12 7.98
C PHE A 60 -6.46 -1.23 7.39
N LEU A 61 -5.26 -1.32 6.81
CA LEU A 61 -4.65 -2.57 6.40
C LEU A 61 -3.58 -2.95 7.42
N THR A 62 -3.77 -4.11 8.05
CA THR A 62 -2.81 -4.69 8.99
C THR A 62 -2.05 -5.82 8.32
N TYR A 63 -0.73 -5.76 8.29
CA TYR A 63 0.11 -6.79 7.68
C TYR A 63 1.42 -7.03 8.45
N LYS A 64 1.93 -8.25 8.36
CA LYS A 64 3.22 -8.61 8.98
C LYS A 64 4.37 -8.34 8.02
N ASN A 65 5.31 -7.52 8.46
CA ASN A 65 6.55 -7.28 7.73
C ASN A 65 7.46 -8.52 7.81
N LYS A 66 7.68 -9.20 6.68
CA LYS A 66 8.51 -10.43 6.61
C LYS A 66 9.95 -10.26 7.14
N LYS A 67 10.57 -9.08 6.95
CA LYS A 67 11.94 -8.82 7.41
C LYS A 67 12.07 -8.59 8.91
N GLY A 68 11.11 -7.97 9.54
CA GLY A 68 11.17 -7.55 10.95
C GLY A 68 10.21 -8.27 11.87
N LYS A 69 9.38 -9.19 11.36
CA LYS A 69 8.30 -9.85 12.13
C LYS A 69 7.37 -8.86 12.87
N LYS A 70 7.43 -7.58 12.49
CA LYS A 70 6.62 -6.51 13.08
C LYS A 70 5.31 -6.36 12.33
N THR A 71 4.24 -6.23 13.07
CA THR A 71 2.94 -5.82 12.54
C THR A 71 3.01 -4.34 12.14
N GLN A 72 2.49 -4.04 10.95
CA GLN A 72 2.32 -2.70 10.43
C GLN A 72 0.82 -2.49 10.22
N GLU A 73 0.34 -1.31 10.56
CA GLU A 73 -1.03 -0.89 10.33
C GLU A 73 -1.00 0.41 9.54
N GLN A 74 -1.69 0.47 8.41
CA GLN A 74 -1.69 1.61 7.51
C GLN A 74 -3.11 1.98 7.11
N ARG A 75 -3.41 3.27 7.15
CA ARG A 75 -4.71 3.79 6.70
C ARG A 75 -4.90 3.54 5.21
N ILE A 76 -6.12 3.18 4.84
CA ILE A 76 -6.55 2.95 3.45
C ILE A 76 -7.69 3.90 3.13
N SER A 77 -7.66 4.54 1.96
CA SER A 77 -8.73 5.42 1.52
C SER A 77 -10.03 4.65 1.24
N LEU A 78 -11.18 5.29 1.45
CA LEU A 78 -12.50 4.72 1.14
C LEU A 78 -12.60 4.27 -0.32
N THR A 79 -12.00 5.03 -1.23
CA THR A 79 -11.98 4.68 -2.66
C THR A 79 -11.17 3.43 -2.94
N THR A 80 -10.13 3.15 -2.15
CA THR A 80 -9.31 1.96 -2.32
C THR A 80 -9.98 0.74 -1.71
N ILE A 81 -10.58 0.84 -0.52
CA ILE A 81 -11.31 -0.30 0.04
C ILE A 81 -12.52 -0.68 -0.83
N SER A 82 -13.22 0.29 -1.43
CA SER A 82 -14.28 0.01 -2.40
C SER A 82 -13.77 -0.79 -3.60
N LYS A 83 -12.57 -0.46 -4.12
CA LYS A 83 -11.93 -1.24 -5.21
C LYS A 83 -11.52 -2.65 -4.75
N VAL A 84 -11.02 -2.79 -3.52
CA VAL A 84 -10.68 -4.11 -2.94
C VAL A 84 -11.93 -4.97 -2.86
N ASN A 85 -13.01 -4.45 -2.28
CA ASN A 85 -14.27 -5.18 -2.11
C ASN A 85 -14.84 -5.60 -3.47
N SER A 86 -14.96 -4.65 -4.41
CA SER A 86 -15.45 -4.96 -5.76
C SER A 86 -14.57 -5.98 -6.49
N TYR A 87 -13.24 -5.91 -6.31
CA TYR A 87 -12.34 -6.89 -6.90
C TYR A 87 -12.47 -8.29 -6.27
N MET A 88 -12.79 -8.36 -4.97
CA MET A 88 -12.86 -9.61 -4.22
C MET A 88 -14.25 -10.26 -4.21
N GLU A 89 -15.30 -9.57 -4.69
CA GLU A 89 -16.71 -9.98 -4.58
C GLU A 89 -16.98 -11.43 -5.04
N ASP A 90 -16.37 -11.83 -6.17
CA ASP A 90 -16.57 -13.16 -6.76
C ASP A 90 -15.32 -14.07 -6.60
N LYS A 91 -14.48 -13.85 -5.60
CA LYS A 91 -13.25 -14.63 -5.41
C LYS A 91 -13.42 -15.71 -4.35
N GLU A 92 -13.04 -16.93 -4.70
CA GLU A 92 -13.00 -18.05 -3.75
C GLU A 92 -11.82 -17.95 -2.77
N SER A 93 -10.75 -17.28 -3.16
CA SER A 93 -9.55 -17.13 -2.34
C SER A 93 -9.64 -15.89 -1.44
N ASN A 94 -9.31 -16.03 -0.16
CA ASN A 94 -9.16 -14.91 0.77
C ASN A 94 -7.93 -14.03 0.47
N PHE A 95 -6.95 -14.54 -0.29
CA PHE A 95 -5.77 -13.75 -0.67
C PHE A 95 -6.10 -12.80 -1.82
N VAL A 96 -5.89 -11.49 -1.61
CA VAL A 96 -6.21 -10.44 -2.59
C VAL A 96 -5.44 -10.63 -3.91
N PHE A 97 -4.21 -11.09 -3.85
CA PHE A 97 -3.35 -11.22 -5.04
C PHE A 97 -3.18 -12.68 -5.52
N TYR A 98 -4.16 -13.53 -5.21
CA TYR A 98 -4.21 -14.89 -5.75
C TYR A 98 -4.58 -14.91 -7.23
N ASN A 99 -3.94 -15.79 -7.97
CA ASN A 99 -4.24 -16.05 -9.38
C ASN A 99 -4.85 -17.45 -9.52
N ALA A 100 -6.17 -17.53 -9.60
CA ALA A 100 -6.89 -18.81 -9.70
C ALA A 100 -6.42 -19.64 -10.90
N LYS A 101 -6.16 -19.01 -12.06
CA LYS A 101 -5.69 -19.71 -13.27
C LYS A 101 -4.31 -20.37 -13.10
N LYS A 102 -3.48 -19.86 -12.19
CA LYS A 102 -2.13 -20.38 -11.91
C LYS A 102 -2.05 -21.16 -10.60
N GLY A 103 -3.12 -21.18 -9.79
CA GLY A 103 -3.11 -21.79 -8.47
C GLY A 103 -2.09 -21.18 -7.50
N SER A 104 -1.72 -19.90 -7.66
CA SER A 104 -0.65 -19.29 -6.87
C SER A 104 -0.82 -17.77 -6.72
N LEU A 105 -0.13 -17.18 -5.76
CA LEU A 105 -0.03 -15.73 -5.60
C LEU A 105 0.75 -15.11 -6.77
N MET A 106 0.47 -13.82 -7.06
CA MET A 106 1.29 -13.05 -7.99
C MET A 106 2.75 -13.01 -7.53
N SER A 107 3.70 -13.24 -8.42
CA SER A 107 5.11 -13.18 -8.07
C SER A 107 5.65 -11.75 -8.04
N ARG A 108 6.69 -11.51 -7.23
CA ARG A 108 7.42 -10.22 -7.21
C ARG A 108 8.02 -9.88 -8.57
N ILE A 109 8.49 -10.88 -9.30
CA ILE A 109 9.07 -10.71 -10.65
C ILE A 109 7.99 -10.18 -11.60
N THR A 110 6.80 -10.78 -11.58
CA THR A 110 5.66 -10.33 -12.39
C THR A 110 5.25 -8.91 -12.04
N ALA A 111 5.12 -8.58 -10.74
CA ALA A 111 4.78 -7.24 -10.29
C ALA A 111 5.82 -6.20 -10.75
N ASN A 112 7.12 -6.51 -10.61
CA ASN A 112 8.19 -5.61 -11.03
C ASN A 112 8.21 -5.39 -12.54
N ARG A 113 8.14 -6.46 -13.34
CA ARG A 113 8.12 -6.38 -14.81
C ARG A 113 6.95 -5.52 -15.31
N ARG A 114 5.75 -5.73 -14.75
CA ARG A 114 4.57 -4.94 -15.10
C ARG A 114 4.70 -3.48 -14.69
N CYS A 115 5.26 -3.22 -13.51
CA CYS A 115 5.49 -1.85 -13.04
C CYS A 115 6.44 -1.11 -13.99
N THR A 116 7.55 -1.74 -14.38
CA THR A 116 8.49 -1.16 -15.35
C THR A 116 7.82 -0.89 -16.71
N ALA A 117 7.03 -1.83 -17.23
CA ALA A 117 6.33 -1.65 -18.50
C ALA A 117 5.28 -0.54 -18.47
N THR A 118 4.58 -0.35 -17.35
CA THR A 118 3.46 0.61 -17.24
C THR A 118 3.90 2.01 -16.81
N PHE A 119 4.86 2.10 -15.89
CA PHE A 119 5.24 3.33 -15.21
C PHE A 119 6.69 3.76 -15.49
N ASN A 120 7.47 2.96 -16.21
CA ASN A 120 8.89 3.18 -16.52
C ASN A 120 9.81 3.24 -15.29
N PHE A 121 9.42 2.55 -14.20
CA PHE A 121 10.26 2.37 -13.02
C PHE A 121 9.95 1.03 -12.32
N ASN A 122 10.87 0.56 -11.48
CA ASN A 122 10.67 -0.69 -10.75
C ASN A 122 9.66 -0.53 -9.58
N PHE A 123 9.06 -1.63 -9.13
CA PHE A 123 8.01 -1.62 -8.11
C PHE A 123 8.47 -1.00 -6.77
N HIS A 124 9.76 -1.10 -6.43
CA HIS A 124 10.29 -0.51 -5.19
C HIS A 124 10.18 1.04 -5.18
N ASN A 125 10.16 1.67 -6.35
CA ASN A 125 10.00 3.12 -6.44
C ASN A 125 8.62 3.60 -5.96
N LEU A 126 7.57 2.76 -6.01
CA LEU A 126 6.27 3.11 -5.43
C LEU A 126 6.39 3.40 -3.93
N ARG A 127 7.15 2.59 -3.21
CA ARG A 127 7.43 2.81 -1.79
C ARG A 127 8.23 4.09 -1.54
N LYS A 128 9.19 4.43 -2.41
CA LYS A 128 9.93 5.70 -2.34
C LYS A 128 9.00 6.89 -2.60
N ILE A 129 8.10 6.78 -3.57
CA ILE A 129 7.10 7.79 -3.91
C ILE A 129 6.14 8.00 -2.72
N ALA A 130 5.64 6.92 -2.12
CA ALA A 130 4.80 6.98 -0.93
C ALA A 130 5.52 7.65 0.24
N GLY A 131 6.73 7.22 0.56
CA GLY A 131 7.54 7.82 1.62
C GLY A 131 7.82 9.31 1.40
N LYS A 132 8.14 9.71 0.15
CA LYS A 132 8.35 11.12 -0.18
C LYS A 132 7.08 11.96 -0.01
N ASN A 133 5.90 11.40 -0.30
CA ASN A 133 4.63 12.06 -0.04
C ASN A 133 4.44 12.36 1.46
N ILE A 134 4.75 11.39 2.34
CA ILE A 134 4.69 11.58 3.79
C ILE A 134 5.75 12.60 4.27
N VAL A 135 6.99 12.53 3.73
CA VAL A 135 8.03 13.54 4.06
C VAL A 135 7.52 14.95 3.78
N ASN A 136 6.90 15.16 2.63
CA ASN A 136 6.42 16.48 2.22
C ASN A 136 5.26 17.01 3.08
N GLN A 137 4.47 16.14 3.69
CA GLN A 137 3.30 16.51 4.50
C GLN A 137 3.58 16.55 6.01
N LYS A 138 4.38 15.64 6.51
CA LYS A 138 4.60 15.43 7.96
C LYS A 138 6.09 15.33 8.36
N GLY A 139 7.00 15.34 7.39
CA GLY A 139 8.43 15.27 7.66
C GLY A 139 9.01 13.85 7.71
N VAL A 140 10.35 13.79 7.85
CA VAL A 140 11.12 12.54 7.71
C VAL A 140 10.84 11.50 8.81
N VAL A 141 10.53 11.95 10.02
CA VAL A 141 10.25 11.05 11.16
C VAL A 141 8.98 10.24 10.90
N TYR A 142 7.91 10.91 10.47
CA TYR A 142 6.66 10.25 10.11
C TYR A 142 6.83 9.28 8.94
N ALA A 143 7.58 9.70 7.92
CA ALA A 143 7.87 8.84 6.78
C ALA A 143 8.66 7.59 7.19
N SER A 144 9.62 7.70 8.10
CA SER A 144 10.38 6.57 8.61
C SER A 144 9.48 5.57 9.34
N LYS A 145 8.58 6.07 10.22
CA LYS A 145 7.60 5.24 10.93
C LYS A 145 6.60 4.61 9.96
N PHE A 146 6.06 5.40 9.02
CA PHE A 146 5.19 4.93 7.95
C PHE A 146 5.82 3.79 7.15
N LEU A 147 7.07 3.92 6.79
CA LEU A 147 7.81 2.87 6.08
C LEU A 147 8.26 1.70 6.98
N GLY A 148 8.06 1.76 8.28
CA GLY A 148 8.47 0.71 9.22
C GLY A 148 9.99 0.49 9.24
N HIS A 149 10.78 1.57 9.16
CA HIS A 149 12.22 1.49 9.31
C HIS A 149 12.58 1.20 10.76
N SER A 150 13.45 0.22 10.99
CA SER A 150 13.90 -0.18 12.33
C SER A 150 14.98 0.72 12.93
N ARG A 151 15.64 1.50 12.08
CA ARG A 151 16.64 2.50 12.46
C ARG A 151 16.26 3.82 11.82
N VAL A 152 15.98 4.78 12.64
CA VAL A 152 15.90 6.18 12.28
C VAL A 152 17.17 6.81 12.85
N SER A 153 17.76 7.79 12.20
CA SER A 153 19.03 8.38 12.65
C SER A 153 18.89 9.04 14.03
N THR A 154 19.99 9.36 14.67
CA THR A 154 20.08 9.93 16.04
C THR A 154 19.15 11.11 16.38
N THR A 155 18.55 11.73 15.38
CA THR A 155 17.55 12.81 15.54
C THR A 155 16.21 12.31 16.12
N ASP A 156 15.91 11.01 16.01
CA ASP A 156 14.62 10.43 16.45
C ASP A 156 14.52 10.16 17.94
N ILE A 157 15.63 10.24 18.67
CA ILE A 157 15.65 10.07 20.12
C ILE A 157 14.81 11.15 20.81
N TYR A 158 14.61 12.28 20.15
CA TYR A 158 13.86 13.43 20.70
C TYR A 158 12.37 13.49 20.35
N LEU A 159 11.89 12.63 19.43
CA LEU A 159 10.49 12.65 18.99
C LEU A 159 9.83 11.28 19.24
N ASN A 160 9.44 11.07 20.50
CA ASN A 160 8.70 9.87 20.93
C ASN A 160 7.23 9.97 20.46
N ILE A 161 7.00 9.77 19.16
CA ILE A 161 5.65 9.72 18.61
C ILE A 161 5.03 8.37 19.00
N SER A 162 4.01 8.39 19.86
CA SER A 162 3.25 7.18 20.20
C SER A 162 2.50 6.63 18.99
N ALA A 163 2.03 5.37 19.08
CA ALA A 163 1.22 4.79 18.02
C ALA A 163 -0.08 5.58 17.78
N ASP A 164 -0.74 5.98 18.88
CA ASP A 164 -2.00 6.72 18.81
C ASP A 164 -1.81 8.15 18.30
N GLN A 165 -0.71 8.82 18.70
CA GLN A 165 -0.36 10.13 18.14
C GLN A 165 -0.09 10.02 16.64
N PHE A 166 0.68 9.01 16.21
CA PHE A 166 0.94 8.77 14.80
C PHE A 166 -0.34 8.55 14.00
N LYS A 167 -1.30 7.75 14.53
CA LYS A 167 -2.60 7.52 13.87
C LYS A 167 -3.39 8.82 13.71
N ARG A 168 -3.49 9.63 14.77
CA ARG A 168 -4.18 10.93 14.72
C ARG A 168 -3.55 11.86 13.69
N ASP A 169 -2.25 12.03 13.73
CA ASP A 169 -1.54 12.95 12.84
C ASP A 169 -1.54 12.51 11.37
N MET A 170 -1.70 11.20 11.14
CA MET A 170 -1.84 10.64 9.78
C MET A 170 -3.27 10.73 9.23
N ALA A 171 -4.26 11.06 10.07
CA ALA A 171 -5.64 11.20 9.61
C ALA A 171 -5.80 12.31 8.56
N ASP A 172 -5.02 13.39 8.65
CA ASP A 172 -5.03 14.53 7.74
C ASP A 172 -4.13 14.35 6.50
N VAL A 173 -3.39 13.24 6.44
CA VAL A 173 -2.52 12.98 5.28
C VAL A 173 -3.36 12.59 4.07
N ILE A 174 -3.15 13.28 2.97
CA ILE A 174 -3.81 12.96 1.70
C ILE A 174 -3.10 11.73 1.08
N ILE A 175 -3.82 10.62 1.02
CA ILE A 175 -3.37 9.33 0.48
C ILE A 175 -4.24 8.91 -0.72
#